data_f99447996d1deeb077c0dea8c444cfb6
#
_entry.id   f99447996d1deeb077c0dea8c444cfb6
#
_cell.length_a   1.000
_cell.length_b   1.000
_cell.length_c   1.000
_cell.angle_alpha   90.00
_cell.angle_beta   90.00
_cell.angle_gamma   90.00
#
_symmetry.space_group_name_H-M   'P 1'
#
loop_
_entity.id
_entity.type
_entity.pdbx_description
1 polymer ?
#
loop_
_entity_poly.entity_id
_entity_poly.type
_entity_poly.pdbx_seq_one_letter_code
_entity_poly.pdbx_strand_id
1 'polypeptide(L)' 'MKIRLFIKPYCGWCHKAIRWLDDHGIKYETLDVIADIEAYDEMVRLSGQELAPVIEVDGKILADFGPEQLPEFFVMLKCE' A
#
# COMPACT_ATOMS: atom_id res chain seq x y z
N MET A 1 13.90 2.91 -4.98
CA MET A 1 12.43 3.10 -4.94
C MET A 1 11.95 2.88 -3.52
N LYS A 2 11.30 3.87 -2.94
CA LYS A 2 10.78 3.78 -1.58
C LYS A 2 9.31 3.40 -1.61
N ILE A 3 8.96 2.28 -0.96
CA ILE A 3 7.61 1.74 -0.97
C ILE A 3 7.12 1.62 0.47
N ARG A 4 5.96 2.21 0.75
CA ARG A 4 5.29 2.09 2.04
C ARG A 4 3.90 1.52 1.84
N LEU A 5 3.54 0.52 2.64
CA LEU A 5 2.24 -0.12 2.59
C LEU A 5 1.51 0.10 3.91
N PHE A 6 0.42 0.82 3.87
CA PHE A 6 -0.42 1.09 5.04
C PHE A 6 -1.44 -0.03 5.16
N ILE A 7 -1.48 -0.68 6.31
CA ILE A 7 -2.30 -1.89 6.52
C ILE A 7 -3.09 -1.82 7.82
N LYS A 8 -4.12 -2.69 7.88
CA LYS A 8 -4.81 -3.05 9.11
C LYS A 8 -4.56 -4.53 9.35
N PRO A 9 -4.22 -4.96 10.59
CA PRO A 9 -3.80 -6.36 10.83
C PRO A 9 -4.86 -7.40 10.46
N TYR A 10 -6.14 -7.06 10.56
CA TYR A 10 -7.24 -7.97 10.28
C TYR A 10 -7.79 -7.84 8.86
N CYS A 11 -7.10 -7.14 7.98
CA CYS A 11 -7.56 -6.87 6.63
C CYS A 11 -7.06 -7.94 5.65
N GLY A 12 -7.98 -8.73 5.09
CA GLY A 12 -7.63 -9.79 4.14
C GLY A 12 -6.97 -9.25 2.89
N TRP A 13 -7.44 -8.14 2.37
CA TRP A 13 -6.85 -7.51 1.18
C TRP A 13 -5.43 -7.01 1.45
N CYS A 14 -5.16 -6.54 2.68
CA CYS A 14 -3.81 -6.14 3.07
C CYS A 14 -2.85 -7.32 3.04
N HIS A 15 -3.29 -8.49 3.55
CA HIS A 15 -2.46 -9.69 3.54
C HIS A 15 -2.22 -10.18 2.12
N LYS A 16 -3.19 -10.06 1.23
CA LYS A 16 -3.01 -10.41 -0.18
C LYS A 16 -2.00 -9.50 -0.87
N ALA A 17 -2.02 -8.21 -0.55
CA ALA A 17 -1.05 -7.26 -1.08
C ALA A 17 0.37 -7.60 -0.60
N ILE A 18 0.50 -7.92 0.69
CA ILE A 18 1.79 -8.32 1.27
C ILE A 18 2.33 -9.56 0.54
N ARG A 19 1.48 -10.57 0.35
CA ARG A 19 1.89 -11.79 -0.34
C ARG A 19 2.36 -11.49 -1.76
N TRP A 20 1.63 -10.64 -2.48
CA TRP A 20 2.00 -10.30 -3.85
C TRP A 20 3.37 -9.63 -3.90
N LEU A 21 3.60 -8.66 -3.01
CA LEU A 21 4.89 -7.95 -2.96
C LEU A 21 6.04 -8.90 -2.60
N ASP A 22 5.82 -9.78 -1.63
CA ASP A 22 6.83 -10.76 -1.20
C ASP A 22 7.14 -11.74 -2.34
N ASP A 23 6.12 -12.23 -3.03
CA ASP A 23 6.30 -13.18 -4.13
C ASP A 23 7.08 -12.57 -5.30
N HIS A 24 7.00 -11.26 -5.47
CA HIS A 24 7.72 -10.56 -6.53
C HIS A 24 9.06 -10.00 -6.08
N GLY A 25 9.49 -10.31 -4.86
CA GLY A 25 10.79 -9.87 -4.34
C GLY A 25 10.89 -8.37 -4.15
N ILE A 26 9.77 -7.69 -3.97
CA ILE A 26 9.74 -6.25 -3.80
C ILE A 26 9.90 -5.90 -2.32
N LYS A 27 10.84 -5.02 -2.01
CA LYS A 27 11.05 -4.56 -0.63
C LYS A 27 10.17 -3.35 -0.34
N TYR A 28 9.58 -3.35 0.85
CA TYR A 28 8.66 -2.30 1.26
C TYR A 28 8.63 -2.21 2.79
N GLU A 29 8.10 -1.08 3.27
CA GLU A 29 7.87 -0.86 4.70
C GLU A 29 6.37 -0.96 4.96
N THR A 30 5.97 -1.69 6.01
CA THR A 30 4.57 -1.74 6.41
C THR A 30 4.32 -0.77 7.56
N LEU A 31 3.15 -0.12 7.53
CA LEU A 31 2.71 0.76 8.59
C LEU A 31 1.31 0.30 9.04
N ASP A 32 1.19 -0.08 10.31
CA ASP A 32 -0.06 -0.53 10.91
C ASP A 32 -0.84 0.70 11.38
N VAL A 33 -1.90 1.04 10.65
CA VAL A 33 -2.67 2.26 10.93
C VAL A 33 -3.61 2.11 12.13
N ILE A 34 -3.75 0.90 12.65
CA ILE A 34 -4.51 0.68 13.90
C ILE A 34 -3.62 0.91 15.11
N ALA A 35 -2.37 0.45 15.05
CA ALA A 35 -1.41 0.60 16.14
C ALA A 35 -0.79 1.99 16.20
N ASP A 36 -0.74 2.70 15.08
CA ASP A 36 -0.04 3.99 14.95
C ASP A 36 -0.98 5.04 14.36
N ILE A 37 -1.44 5.95 15.21
CA ILE A 37 -2.38 7.00 14.79
C ILE A 37 -1.74 7.97 13.78
N GLU A 38 -0.44 8.20 13.87
CA GLU A 38 0.25 9.05 12.91
C GLU A 38 0.26 8.42 11.53
N ALA A 39 0.43 7.09 11.46
CA ALA A 39 0.36 6.37 10.20
C ALA A 39 -1.06 6.43 9.63
N TYR A 40 -2.08 6.31 10.47
CA TYR A 40 -3.47 6.44 10.04
C TYR A 40 -3.73 7.82 9.42
N ASP A 41 -3.32 8.87 10.13
CA ASP A 41 -3.51 10.24 9.67
C ASP A 41 -2.79 10.47 8.34
N GLU A 42 -1.59 9.93 8.19
CA GLU A 42 -0.83 10.05 6.96
C GLU A 42 -1.53 9.32 5.80
N MET A 43 -2.03 8.11 6.05
CA MET A 43 -2.77 7.36 5.05
C MET A 43 -3.98 8.15 4.54
N VAL A 44 -4.76 8.73 5.44
CA VAL A 44 -5.93 9.51 5.08
C VAL A 44 -5.53 10.75 4.28
N ARG A 45 -4.47 11.44 4.70
CA ARG A 45 -3.99 12.62 4.01
C ARG A 45 -3.52 12.31 2.60
N LEU A 46 -2.79 11.21 2.42
CA LEU A 46 -2.24 10.83 1.12
C LEU A 46 -3.30 10.28 0.18
N SER A 47 -4.24 9.49 0.68
CA SER A 47 -5.21 8.79 -0.16
C SER A 47 -6.58 9.45 -0.23
N GLY A 48 -6.87 10.36 0.70
CA GLY A 48 -8.18 11.02 0.75
C GLY A 48 -9.31 10.11 1.23
N GLN A 49 -8.98 8.95 1.83
CA GLN A 49 -9.99 8.01 2.30
C GLN A 49 -9.41 7.17 3.45
N GLU A 50 -10.24 6.35 4.09
CA GLU A 50 -9.89 5.66 5.33
C GLU A 50 -9.69 4.15 5.20
N LEU A 51 -9.84 3.60 3.99
CA LEU A 51 -9.76 2.16 3.77
C LEU A 51 -8.34 1.71 3.49
N ALA A 52 -8.00 0.52 3.97
CA ALA A 52 -6.72 -0.14 3.68
C ALA A 52 -6.97 -1.27 2.69
N PRO A 53 -5.97 -1.71 1.92
CA PRO A 53 -4.59 -1.23 1.94
C PRO A 53 -4.39 0.05 1.13
N VAL A 54 -3.35 0.80 1.47
CA VAL A 54 -2.88 1.94 0.67
C VAL A 54 -1.39 1.73 0.43
N ILE A 55 -0.95 1.82 -0.81
CA ILE A 55 0.47 1.71 -1.15
C ILE A 55 0.97 3.04 -1.72
N GLU A 56 2.14 3.46 -1.24
CA GLU A 56 2.83 4.63 -1.75
C GLU A 56 4.16 4.20 -2.35
N VAL A 57 4.39 4.56 -3.61
CA VAL A 57 5.65 4.27 -4.30
C VAL A 57 6.20 5.59 -4.81
N ASP A 58 7.24 6.10 -4.15
CA ASP A 58 7.90 7.36 -4.51
C ASP A 58 6.90 8.51 -4.72
N GLY A 59 5.90 8.60 -3.82
CA GLY A 59 4.90 9.64 -3.85
C GLY A 59 3.66 9.34 -4.67
N LYS A 60 3.63 8.23 -5.41
CA LYS A 60 2.45 7.79 -6.15
C LYS A 60 1.60 6.89 -5.26
N ILE A 61 0.29 7.08 -5.27
CA ILE A 61 -0.63 6.44 -4.32
C ILE A 61 -1.62 5.54 -5.07
N LEU A 62 -1.82 4.33 -4.54
CA LEU A 62 -2.91 3.46 -4.93
C LEU A 62 -3.66 3.08 -3.65
N ALA A 63 -4.95 3.36 -3.59
CA ALA A 63 -5.76 3.19 -2.38
C ALA A 63 -6.87 2.17 -2.59
N ASP A 64 -7.21 1.46 -1.50
CA ASP A 64 -8.33 0.51 -1.46
C ASP A 64 -8.30 -0.45 -2.66
N PHE A 65 -7.16 -1.11 -2.84
CA PHE A 65 -6.89 -1.93 -4.01
C PHE A 65 -6.87 -3.42 -3.68
N GLY A 66 -7.08 -4.26 -4.74
CA GLY A 66 -6.79 -5.69 -4.65
C GLY A 66 -5.45 -5.99 -5.30
N PRO A 67 -4.88 -7.18 -5.03
CA PRO A 67 -3.54 -7.52 -5.56
C PRO A 67 -3.49 -7.54 -7.09
N GLU A 68 -4.62 -7.76 -7.76
CA GLU A 68 -4.68 -7.75 -9.22
C GLU A 68 -4.41 -6.38 -9.82
N GLN A 69 -4.52 -5.32 -9.03
CA GLN A 69 -4.23 -3.96 -9.48
C GLN A 69 -2.76 -3.58 -9.37
N LEU A 70 -1.98 -4.35 -8.61
CA LEU A 70 -0.56 -4.06 -8.39
C LEU A 70 0.31 -4.17 -9.64
N PRO A 71 0.17 -5.21 -10.48
CA PRO A 71 0.97 -5.28 -11.71
C PRO A 71 0.77 -4.06 -12.60
N GLU A 72 -0.48 -3.64 -12.78
CA GLU A 72 -0.81 -2.48 -13.59
C GLU A 72 -0.23 -1.20 -13.00
N PHE A 73 -0.36 -1.05 -11.68
CA PHE A 73 0.17 0.12 -10.98
C PHE A 73 1.69 0.25 -11.18
N PHE A 74 2.42 -0.85 -11.01
CA PHE A 74 3.87 -0.83 -11.18
C PHE A 74 4.29 -0.61 -12.63
N VAL A 75 3.52 -1.10 -13.58
CA VAL A 75 3.77 -0.83 -15.00
C VAL A 75 3.61 0.65 -15.29
N MET A 76 2.57 1.27 -14.78
CA MET A 76 2.33 2.71 -14.94
C MET A 76 3.48 3.54 -14.38
N LEU A 77 4.04 3.13 -13.24
CA LEU A 77 5.17 3.83 -12.64
C LEU A 77 6.41 3.80 -13.52
N LYS A 78 6.62 2.71 -14.24
CA LYS A 78 7.78 2.56 -15.13
C LYS A 78 7.65 3.38 -16.40
N CYS A 79 6.45 3.76 -16.77
CA CYS A 79 6.20 4.53 -18.00
C CYS A 79 6.39 6.03 -17.82
N GLU A 80 6.68 6.47 -16.60
CA GLU A 80 6.91 7.89 -16.31
C GLU A 80 8.38 8.33 -16.56
#